data_1669c9b3ed47453faa046853f0480d91
#
_entry.id   1669c9b3ed47453faa046853f0480d91
#
_cell.length_a   1.000
_cell.length_b   1.000
_cell.length_c   1.000
_cell.angle_alpha   90.00
_cell.angle_beta   90.00
_cell.angle_gamma   90.00
#
_symmetry.space_group_name_H-M   'P 1'
#
loop_
_entity.id
_entity.type
_entity.pdbx_description
1 polymer ?
#
loop_
_entity_poly.entity_id
_entity_poly.type
_entity_poly.pdbx_seq_one_letter_code
_entity_poly.pdbx_strand_id
1 'polypeptide(L)'
;MKSVLGLFSKIAKGNQGETLVLESITKLLRNDDKKETNFFIIPKVQIEDGNTSREIDIVLLHPLFGLFIIEVKNWDKLLITKENNPFEQAKEYKNLLLSKIKDEFGKIAINVEFRVIFPKLTYEDAKEFFIENKHLTAYKQHSFFKEDLQTKENFKRFFSSLTPTLPNKKEFLKIASLLIDKEKIKNSEDKIIPIISNDEILYFDHKQLSVLNGYTDGFRIIRGVAGTGKTIILSHFINNKVNNGEVEKFLILCFNKRLVENINTIFENNIHKNSINIHSLFAFLNLIKFDFEKCKIKNETSFEEKYRIFETDVALEEFSSKFSEYLKINPIDYFICDETQDMPAGFMRIIYEQIKDCIFFIDEAQKFYSYSMNDISNVFHHEKFEKLSMQGRVKNLKNVYRTPSNIAKCAFEVLSNDDKLNQYYKKSYYLKDSFLNDINFVLEDGKIFVDNWNDLEDLKDILQKQSNETIVLTPFKSQVETIENLIKSIDKQNLIKVMTIQSVKGLEAKNILIMNFDSYLSKCLEVEKDIFYRKIYVILTRAQNELYISIDENKIKDDETKKIFDILNKHKTPNSQITIKVEEDKFKLANLSKIVSKKDELKKTGEIVVLGAELFSIIAGLFA
;
A
#
# COMPACT_ATOMS: atom_id res chain seq x y z
N MET A 1 -3.06 -6.61 4.66
CA MET A 1 -2.24 -7.15 5.78
C MET A 1 -0.75 -7.21 5.49
N LYS A 2 -0.27 -7.76 4.34
CA LYS A 2 1.17 -7.75 3.97
C LYS A 2 1.82 -6.35 3.95
N SER A 3 1.07 -5.29 3.60
CA SER A 3 1.58 -3.91 3.57
C SER A 3 1.79 -3.30 4.95
N VAL A 4 0.98 -3.66 5.94
CA VAL A 4 1.08 -3.15 7.31
C VAL A 4 2.28 -3.77 8.02
N LEU A 5 2.51 -5.07 7.87
CA LEU A 5 3.70 -5.74 8.40
C LEU A 5 5.01 -5.22 7.77
N GLY A 6 4.99 -4.87 6.48
CA GLY A 6 6.13 -4.23 5.80
C GLY A 6 6.41 -2.82 6.32
N LEU A 7 5.38 -2.08 6.74
CA LEU A 7 5.52 -0.75 7.34
C LEU A 7 6.20 -0.84 8.72
N PHE A 8 5.79 -1.80 9.56
CA PHE A 8 6.33 -1.94 10.91
C PHE A 8 7.78 -2.43 10.94
N SER A 9 8.21 -3.28 10.00
CA SER A 9 9.62 -3.73 9.93
C SER A 9 10.60 -2.59 9.58
N LYS A 10 10.15 -1.50 8.94
CA LYS A 10 10.99 -0.35 8.58
C LYS A 10 11.03 0.76 9.63
N ILE A 11 10.09 0.79 10.56
CA ILE A 11 10.00 1.84 11.60
C ILE A 11 10.98 1.60 12.75
N ALA A 12 11.47 0.38 12.92
CA ALA A 12 12.43 0.03 13.97
C ALA A 12 13.87 0.42 13.61
N LYS A 13 14.20 1.70 13.52
CA LYS A 13 15.55 2.20 13.82
C LYS A 13 15.71 2.25 15.33
N GLY A 14 15.46 1.11 15.97
CA GLY A 14 15.71 0.89 17.37
C GLY A 14 17.13 0.42 17.61
N ASN A 15 17.48 0.27 18.86
CA ASN A 15 18.66 -0.42 19.34
C ASN A 15 18.86 -1.74 18.55
N GLN A 16 20.08 -2.06 18.12
CA GLN A 16 20.39 -3.27 17.32
C GLN A 16 19.78 -4.56 17.89
N GLY A 17 19.66 -4.66 19.22
CA GLY A 17 19.02 -5.80 19.89
C GLY A 17 17.52 -5.93 19.63
N GLU A 18 16.79 -4.83 19.65
CA GLU A 18 15.33 -4.82 19.38
C GLU A 18 15.03 -5.22 17.94
N THR A 19 15.81 -4.70 16.99
CA THR A 19 15.69 -5.03 15.56
C THR A 19 15.93 -6.52 15.32
N LEU A 20 17.00 -7.07 15.91
CA LEU A 20 17.31 -8.51 15.81
C LEU A 20 16.18 -9.38 16.37
N VAL A 21 15.64 -9.03 17.52
CA VAL A 21 14.54 -9.76 18.16
C VAL A 21 13.27 -9.68 17.30
N LEU A 22 12.93 -8.49 16.81
CA LEU A 22 11.75 -8.27 15.96
C LEU A 22 11.79 -9.11 14.68
N GLU A 23 12.93 -9.09 13.98
CA GLU A 23 13.15 -9.89 12.76
C GLU A 23 13.09 -11.39 13.03
N SER A 24 13.76 -11.83 14.11
CA SER A 24 13.79 -13.25 14.49
C SER A 24 12.40 -13.78 14.84
N ILE A 25 11.64 -13.08 15.69
CA ILE A 25 10.26 -13.49 16.05
C ILE A 25 9.37 -13.48 14.81
N THR A 26 9.47 -12.46 13.96
CA THR A 26 8.69 -12.38 12.73
C THR A 26 8.95 -13.57 11.81
N LYS A 27 10.23 -13.95 11.66
CA LYS A 27 10.64 -15.11 10.85
C LYS A 27 10.14 -16.43 11.46
N LEU A 28 10.25 -16.59 12.78
CA LEU A 28 9.87 -17.82 13.48
C LEU A 28 8.36 -18.05 13.51
N LEU A 29 7.55 -16.98 13.54
CA LEU A 29 6.09 -17.07 13.54
C LEU A 29 5.49 -17.23 12.14
N ARG A 30 6.22 -16.88 11.08
CA ARG A 30 5.78 -17.13 9.70
C ARG A 30 5.82 -18.64 9.44
N ASN A 31 4.67 -19.19 9.05
CA ASN A 31 4.60 -20.55 8.53
C ASN A 31 4.87 -20.55 7.03
N ASP A 32 5.76 -21.44 6.57
CA ASP A 32 6.03 -21.67 5.15
C ASP A 32 4.84 -22.34 4.44
N ASP A 33 3.94 -22.98 5.20
CA ASP A 33 2.74 -23.64 4.72
C ASP A 33 1.52 -22.72 4.79
N LYS A 34 1.34 -21.87 3.78
CA LYS A 34 0.11 -21.22 3.25
C LYS A 34 -1.08 -20.87 4.18
N LYS A 35 -1.04 -21.06 5.48
CA LYS A 35 -2.02 -20.54 6.43
C LYS A 35 -1.43 -19.31 7.11
N GLU A 36 -1.90 -18.12 6.70
CA GLU A 36 -1.58 -16.87 7.35
C GLU A 36 -1.97 -16.94 8.83
N THR A 37 -1.00 -17.04 9.70
CA THR A 37 -1.21 -16.81 11.13
C THR A 37 -1.36 -15.31 11.30
N ASN A 38 -2.56 -14.86 11.63
CA ASN A 38 -2.89 -13.46 11.89
C ASN A 38 -2.32 -13.02 13.24
N PHE A 39 -1.03 -12.74 13.34
CA PHE A 39 -0.43 -12.14 14.53
C PHE A 39 -0.02 -10.70 14.26
N PHE A 40 0.04 -9.88 15.32
CA PHE A 40 0.60 -8.53 15.27
C PHE A 40 1.85 -8.48 16.13
N ILE A 41 2.93 -7.96 15.58
CA ILE A 41 4.14 -7.64 16.31
C ILE A 41 4.39 -6.14 16.15
N ILE A 42 4.37 -5.42 17.27
CA ILE A 42 4.33 -3.95 17.30
C ILE A 42 5.51 -3.47 18.13
N PRO A 43 6.52 -2.84 17.52
CA PRO A 43 7.63 -2.26 18.24
C PRO A 43 7.24 -0.91 18.85
N LYS A 44 7.89 -0.55 19.96
CA LYS A 44 7.87 0.78 20.60
C LYS A 44 6.46 1.29 20.91
N VAL A 45 5.70 0.47 21.65
CA VAL A 45 4.35 0.84 22.06
C VAL A 45 4.41 1.83 23.22
N GLN A 46 3.87 3.03 23.02
CA GLN A 46 3.77 4.05 24.06
C GLN A 46 2.54 3.82 24.94
N ILE A 47 2.75 3.82 26.26
CA ILE A 47 1.68 3.77 27.24
C ILE A 47 1.74 5.02 28.11
N GLU A 48 0.66 5.78 28.11
CA GLU A 48 0.49 6.92 29.00
C GLU A 48 -0.08 6.46 30.34
N ASP A 49 0.58 6.85 31.43
CA ASP A 49 0.15 6.62 32.81
C ASP A 49 0.12 7.98 33.52
N GLY A 50 -1.04 8.61 33.55
CA GLY A 50 -1.19 9.98 34.04
C GLY A 50 -0.34 10.96 33.23
N ASN A 51 0.65 11.59 33.89
CA ASN A 51 1.55 12.55 33.25
C ASN A 51 2.84 11.94 32.69
N THR A 52 3.02 10.63 32.77
CA THR A 52 4.22 9.94 32.29
C THR A 52 3.91 9.08 31.08
N SER A 53 4.77 9.15 30.07
CA SER A 53 4.74 8.24 28.92
C SER A 53 5.84 7.20 29.08
N ARG A 54 5.50 5.93 28.89
CA ARG A 54 6.42 4.78 28.97
C ARG A 54 6.42 4.03 27.65
N GLU A 55 7.57 3.56 27.23
CA GLU A 55 7.75 2.82 25.99
C GLU A 55 7.99 1.33 26.28
N ILE A 56 7.22 0.46 25.62
CA ILE A 56 7.44 -0.99 25.58
C ILE A 56 8.23 -1.30 24.33
N ASP A 57 9.33 -2.05 24.44
CA ASP A 57 10.19 -2.36 23.30
C ASP A 57 9.43 -3.08 22.18
N ILE A 58 8.72 -4.17 22.50
CA ILE A 58 7.93 -4.93 21.53
C ILE A 58 6.67 -5.48 22.22
N VAL A 59 5.54 -5.39 21.52
CA VAL A 59 4.30 -6.09 21.88
C VAL A 59 3.95 -7.10 20.80
N LEU A 60 3.78 -8.38 21.18
CA LEU A 60 3.28 -9.43 20.29
C LEU A 60 1.85 -9.77 20.69
N LEU A 61 0.91 -9.60 19.75
CA LEU A 61 -0.46 -10.07 19.86
C LEU A 61 -0.66 -11.29 18.97
N HIS A 62 -0.81 -12.47 19.62
CA HIS A 62 -0.97 -13.76 18.96
C HIS A 62 -2.40 -14.27 19.07
N PRO A 63 -3.07 -14.72 17.99
CA PRO A 63 -4.49 -15.07 18.01
C PRO A 63 -4.85 -16.22 18.94
N LEU A 64 -3.93 -17.15 19.19
CA LEU A 64 -4.17 -18.32 20.06
C LEU A 64 -3.64 -18.12 21.48
N PHE A 65 -2.56 -17.37 21.66
CA PHE A 65 -1.85 -17.30 22.94
C PHE A 65 -2.01 -15.97 23.67
N GLY A 66 -2.60 -14.95 23.01
CA GLY A 66 -2.88 -13.67 23.62
C GLY A 66 -1.77 -12.63 23.43
N LEU A 67 -1.58 -11.77 24.41
CA LEU A 67 -0.75 -10.59 24.37
C LEU A 67 0.55 -10.80 25.14
N PHE A 68 1.68 -10.48 24.53
CA PHE A 68 3.00 -10.56 25.16
C PHE A 68 3.67 -9.20 25.13
N ILE A 69 4.08 -8.75 26.32
CA ILE A 69 4.97 -7.61 26.51
C ILE A 69 6.40 -8.13 26.49
N ILE A 70 7.21 -7.64 25.57
CA ILE A 70 8.59 -8.10 25.38
C ILE A 70 9.53 -6.94 25.66
N GLU A 71 10.35 -7.11 26.68
CA GLU A 71 11.45 -6.23 27.02
C GLU A 71 12.75 -6.80 26.46
N VAL A 72 13.56 -6.00 25.78
CA VAL A 72 14.79 -6.44 25.12
C VAL A 72 15.99 -5.80 25.79
N LYS A 73 16.90 -6.63 26.28
CA LYS A 73 18.15 -6.17 26.90
C LYS A 73 19.35 -6.65 26.11
N ASN A 74 19.96 -5.76 25.35
CA ASN A 74 21.11 -6.04 24.50
C ASN A 74 22.43 -6.06 25.30
N TRP A 75 22.42 -6.81 26.42
CA TRP A 75 23.54 -6.92 27.35
C TRP A 75 24.53 -8.02 26.93
N ASP A 76 25.82 -7.81 27.27
CA ASP A 76 26.89 -8.81 27.06
C ASP A 76 27.06 -9.71 28.31
N LYS A 77 26.46 -9.37 29.42
CA LYS A 77 26.31 -10.17 30.64
C LYS A 77 25.08 -9.75 31.42
N LEU A 78 24.53 -10.65 32.27
CA LEU A 78 23.38 -10.33 33.08
C LEU A 78 23.76 -9.33 34.21
N LEU A 79 23.15 -8.15 34.18
CA LEU A 79 23.38 -7.03 35.10
C LEU A 79 22.06 -6.61 35.76
N ILE A 80 21.42 -7.58 36.49
CA ILE A 80 20.13 -7.33 37.13
C ILE A 80 20.37 -6.83 38.55
N THR A 81 19.91 -5.63 38.85
CA THR A 81 19.94 -5.01 40.20
C THR A 81 18.52 -4.66 40.63
N LYS A 82 18.35 -4.23 41.89
CA LYS A 82 17.04 -3.73 42.35
C LYS A 82 16.55 -2.51 41.56
N GLU A 83 17.47 -1.66 41.12
CA GLU A 83 17.16 -0.43 40.40
C GLU A 83 17.01 -0.65 38.86
N ASN A 84 17.63 -1.72 38.36
CA ASN A 84 17.59 -2.08 36.94
C ASN A 84 17.16 -3.55 36.76
N ASN A 85 15.89 -3.81 37.05
CA ASN A 85 15.29 -5.14 36.92
C ASN A 85 14.32 -5.17 35.72
N PRO A 86 14.71 -5.74 34.55
CA PRO A 86 13.87 -5.77 33.37
C PRO A 86 12.61 -6.63 33.56
N PHE A 87 12.61 -7.56 34.48
CA PHE A 87 11.43 -8.38 34.75
C PHE A 87 10.36 -7.58 35.51
N GLU A 88 10.74 -6.77 36.48
CA GLU A 88 9.79 -5.89 37.17
C GLU A 88 9.28 -4.81 36.24
N GLN A 89 10.14 -4.26 35.36
CA GLN A 89 9.76 -3.31 34.33
C GLN A 89 8.70 -3.92 33.38
N ALA A 90 8.96 -5.10 32.81
CA ALA A 90 8.04 -5.78 31.92
C ALA A 90 6.71 -6.18 32.59
N LYS A 91 6.77 -6.55 33.88
CA LYS A 91 5.60 -6.88 34.71
C LYS A 91 4.75 -5.64 35.00
N GLU A 92 5.36 -4.50 35.23
CA GLU A 92 4.68 -3.22 35.40
C GLU A 92 3.95 -2.83 34.11
N TYR A 93 4.61 -2.94 32.97
CA TYR A 93 3.99 -2.69 31.65
C TYR A 93 2.83 -3.64 31.36
N LYS A 94 2.94 -4.93 31.73
CA LYS A 94 1.84 -5.88 31.68
C LYS A 94 0.61 -5.38 32.43
N ASN A 95 0.80 -4.91 33.67
CA ASN A 95 -0.29 -4.45 34.52
C ASN A 95 -0.94 -3.17 34.00
N LEU A 96 -0.15 -2.23 33.50
CA LEU A 96 -0.64 -0.98 32.88
C LEU A 96 -1.45 -1.28 31.62
N LEU A 97 -0.96 -2.15 30.76
CA LEU A 97 -1.64 -2.51 29.54
C LEU A 97 -2.95 -3.27 29.80
N LEU A 98 -2.94 -4.17 30.78
CA LEU A 98 -4.15 -4.86 31.25
C LEU A 98 -5.21 -3.89 31.79
N SER A 99 -4.80 -2.87 32.56
CA SER A 99 -5.72 -1.83 33.03
C SER A 99 -6.34 -1.07 31.86
N LYS A 100 -5.53 -0.62 30.92
CA LYS A 100 -6.03 0.10 29.73
C LYS A 100 -6.99 -0.73 28.88
N ILE A 101 -6.69 -2.00 28.65
CA ILE A 101 -7.60 -2.91 27.93
C ILE A 101 -8.93 -3.05 28.67
N LYS A 102 -8.88 -3.14 29.98
CA LYS A 102 -10.06 -3.23 30.84
C LYS A 102 -10.91 -1.96 30.84
N ASP A 103 -10.25 -0.81 30.88
CA ASP A 103 -10.92 0.50 30.90
C ASP A 103 -11.60 0.79 29.56
N GLU A 104 -10.94 0.41 28.44
CA GLU A 104 -11.46 0.67 27.10
C GLU A 104 -12.54 -0.32 26.66
N PHE A 105 -12.35 -1.62 26.98
CA PHE A 105 -13.19 -2.69 26.42
C PHE A 105 -13.96 -3.52 27.46
N GLY A 106 -13.79 -3.24 28.75
CA GLY A 106 -14.40 -4.03 29.82
C GLY A 106 -13.72 -5.41 30.01
N LYS A 107 -14.49 -6.44 30.31
CA LYS A 107 -13.97 -7.80 30.47
C LYS A 107 -13.70 -8.42 29.09
N ILE A 108 -12.42 -8.59 28.75
CA ILE A 108 -11.98 -9.39 27.60
C ILE A 108 -11.21 -10.60 28.11
N ALA A 109 -11.56 -11.79 27.57
CA ALA A 109 -10.86 -13.02 27.89
C ALA A 109 -9.59 -13.15 27.04
N ILE A 110 -8.49 -12.50 27.45
CA ILE A 110 -7.20 -12.60 26.80
C ILE A 110 -6.10 -12.89 27.83
N ASN A 111 -5.19 -13.79 27.46
CA ASN A 111 -3.96 -13.97 28.22
C ASN A 111 -3.04 -12.77 27.97
N VAL A 112 -2.49 -12.20 29.04
CA VAL A 112 -1.46 -11.16 28.93
C VAL A 112 -0.25 -11.61 29.71
N GLU A 113 0.87 -11.76 29.04
CA GLU A 113 2.12 -12.24 29.59
C GLU A 113 3.29 -11.31 29.28
N PHE A 114 4.39 -11.44 29.99
CA PHE A 114 5.62 -10.73 29.68
C PHE A 114 6.78 -11.67 29.43
N ARG A 115 7.74 -11.22 28.64
CA ARG A 115 9.00 -11.90 28.33
C ARG A 115 10.14 -10.91 28.36
N VAL A 116 11.31 -11.36 28.81
CA VAL A 116 12.55 -10.58 28.71
C VAL A 116 13.51 -11.34 27.83
N ILE A 117 14.00 -10.70 26.78
CA ILE A 117 14.86 -11.31 25.76
C ILE A 117 16.24 -10.71 25.82
N PHE A 118 17.25 -11.58 25.93
CA PHE A 118 18.66 -11.26 25.93
C PHE A 118 19.33 -11.81 24.66
N PRO A 119 19.28 -11.10 23.52
CA PRO A 119 19.64 -11.65 22.20
C PRO A 119 21.11 -11.99 22.03
N LYS A 120 21.98 -11.48 22.91
CA LYS A 120 23.42 -11.77 22.89
C LYS A 120 23.84 -12.88 23.85
N LEU A 121 23.06 -13.15 24.89
CA LEU A 121 23.38 -14.11 25.92
C LEU A 121 22.87 -15.51 25.57
N THR A 122 23.60 -16.54 26.05
CA THR A 122 23.27 -17.95 25.89
C THR A 122 22.63 -18.53 27.14
N TYR A 123 22.07 -19.73 27.04
CA TYR A 123 21.59 -20.47 28.24
C TYR A 123 22.68 -20.71 29.28
N GLU A 124 23.91 -20.93 28.84
CA GLU A 124 25.03 -21.20 29.78
C GLU A 124 25.40 -19.93 30.53
N ASP A 125 25.44 -18.76 29.85
CA ASP A 125 25.67 -17.46 30.54
C ASP A 125 24.63 -17.18 31.61
N ALA A 126 23.39 -17.61 31.39
CA ALA A 126 22.30 -17.40 32.34
C ALA A 126 22.28 -18.40 33.48
N LYS A 127 22.78 -19.62 33.27
CA LYS A 127 22.75 -20.71 34.27
C LYS A 127 23.52 -20.36 35.54
N GLU A 128 24.73 -19.87 35.41
CA GLU A 128 25.56 -19.44 36.52
C GLU A 128 24.89 -18.29 37.27
N PHE A 129 24.39 -17.30 36.55
CA PHE A 129 23.72 -16.15 37.14
C PHE A 129 22.51 -16.55 38.01
N PHE A 130 21.63 -17.45 37.54
CA PHE A 130 20.45 -17.87 38.30
C PHE A 130 20.79 -18.83 39.47
N ILE A 131 21.95 -19.50 39.41
CA ILE A 131 22.47 -20.29 40.57
C ILE A 131 22.90 -19.37 41.68
N GLU A 132 23.60 -18.29 41.38
CA GLU A 132 24.08 -17.29 42.32
C GLU A 132 22.94 -16.42 42.88
N ASN A 133 21.96 -16.09 42.03
CA ASN A 133 20.84 -15.20 42.36
C ASN A 133 19.53 -15.96 42.53
N LYS A 134 19.45 -16.85 43.53
CA LYS A 134 18.30 -17.74 43.79
C LYS A 134 16.96 -17.01 43.89
N HIS A 135 16.93 -15.76 44.36
CA HIS A 135 15.73 -14.94 44.44
C HIS A 135 15.15 -14.54 43.07
N LEU A 136 15.93 -14.62 42.00
CA LEU A 136 15.51 -14.35 40.61
C LEU A 136 15.10 -15.62 39.84
N THR A 137 15.19 -16.80 40.45
CA THR A 137 14.88 -18.08 39.82
C THR A 137 13.44 -18.15 39.27
N ALA A 138 12.51 -17.47 39.92
CA ALA A 138 11.12 -17.36 39.44
C ALA A 138 10.99 -16.71 38.07
N TYR A 139 11.95 -15.89 37.65
CA TYR A 139 11.94 -15.23 36.35
C TYR A 139 12.57 -16.06 35.23
N LYS A 140 13.17 -17.23 35.54
CA LYS A 140 13.80 -18.10 34.54
C LYS A 140 12.84 -18.49 33.41
N GLN A 141 11.58 -18.72 33.74
CA GLN A 141 10.54 -19.03 32.72
C GLN A 141 10.17 -17.86 31.81
N HIS A 142 10.46 -16.64 32.22
CA HIS A 142 10.21 -15.40 31.45
C HIS A 142 11.45 -14.91 30.71
N SER A 143 12.60 -15.59 30.85
CA SER A 143 13.89 -15.25 30.24
C SER A 143 14.11 -16.01 28.96
N PHE A 144 14.48 -15.30 27.91
CA PHE A 144 14.75 -15.86 26.56
C PHE A 144 16.11 -15.40 26.07
N PHE A 145 16.82 -16.30 25.39
CA PHE A 145 18.21 -16.11 25.04
C PHE A 145 18.42 -16.30 23.53
N LYS A 146 19.64 -16.15 23.06
CA LYS A 146 20.02 -16.26 21.67
C LYS A 146 19.52 -17.56 21.01
N GLU A 147 19.60 -18.69 21.73
CA GLU A 147 19.17 -20.00 21.21
C GLU A 147 17.66 -20.08 20.98
N ASP A 148 16.86 -19.38 21.79
CA ASP A 148 15.40 -19.32 21.62
C ASP A 148 14.97 -18.63 20.31
N LEU A 149 15.83 -17.77 19.77
CA LEU A 149 15.58 -17.01 18.54
C LEU A 149 16.09 -17.69 17.27
N GLN A 150 16.75 -18.84 17.38
CA GLN A 150 17.41 -19.50 16.24
C GLN A 150 16.47 -20.45 15.48
N THR A 151 15.64 -21.22 16.20
CA THR A 151 14.80 -22.25 15.60
C THR A 151 13.36 -22.19 16.10
N LYS A 152 12.40 -22.65 15.26
CA LYS A 152 10.97 -22.76 15.65
C LYS A 152 10.78 -23.67 16.86
N GLU A 153 11.58 -24.73 16.98
CA GLU A 153 11.49 -25.68 18.10
C GLU A 153 11.85 -25.02 19.43
N ASN A 154 12.97 -24.30 19.49
CA ASN A 154 13.38 -23.58 20.68
C ASN A 154 12.37 -22.47 21.02
N PHE A 155 11.84 -21.78 19.99
CA PHE A 155 10.88 -20.70 20.17
C PHE A 155 9.53 -21.16 20.73
N LYS A 156 9.16 -22.44 20.59
CA LYS A 156 7.93 -22.98 21.20
C LYS A 156 7.88 -22.75 22.72
N ARG A 157 9.03 -22.68 23.38
CA ARG A 157 9.12 -22.35 24.81
C ARG A 157 8.49 -20.99 25.14
N PHE A 158 8.47 -20.07 24.20
CA PHE A 158 7.87 -18.74 24.36
C PHE A 158 6.39 -18.81 24.74
N PHE A 159 5.68 -19.81 24.24
CA PHE A 159 4.26 -20.06 24.50
C PHE A 159 4.01 -21.16 25.52
N SER A 160 5.06 -21.79 26.06
CA SER A 160 4.92 -22.86 27.05
C SER A 160 4.21 -22.33 28.30
N SER A 161 3.43 -23.17 28.97
CA SER A 161 2.58 -22.85 30.13
C SER A 161 1.29 -22.05 29.84
N LEU A 162 0.99 -21.73 28.59
CA LEU A 162 -0.24 -21.04 28.23
C LEU A 162 -1.25 -21.99 27.61
N THR A 163 -2.48 -21.94 28.09
CA THR A 163 -3.62 -22.55 27.40
C THR A 163 -4.06 -21.62 26.28
N PRO A 164 -4.26 -22.13 25.04
CA PRO A 164 -4.80 -21.31 23.98
C PRO A 164 -6.15 -20.71 24.40
N THR A 165 -6.25 -19.39 24.34
CA THR A 165 -7.51 -18.68 24.47
C THR A 165 -7.84 -18.13 23.09
N LEU A 166 -9.04 -18.37 22.61
CA LEU A 166 -9.54 -17.82 21.35
C LEU A 166 -10.36 -16.56 21.67
N PRO A 167 -9.75 -15.36 21.72
CA PRO A 167 -10.56 -14.15 21.68
C PRO A 167 -11.32 -14.16 20.35
N ASN A 168 -12.56 -13.68 20.39
CA ASN A 168 -13.26 -13.54 19.13
C ASN A 168 -12.48 -12.55 18.23
N LYS A 169 -12.52 -12.75 16.92
CA LYS A 169 -11.75 -11.97 15.95
C LYS A 169 -11.94 -10.45 16.12
N LYS A 170 -13.13 -10.02 16.49
CA LYS A 170 -13.46 -8.59 16.72
C LYS A 170 -12.74 -8.04 17.96
N GLU A 171 -12.68 -8.79 19.03
CA GLU A 171 -11.94 -8.42 20.26
C GLU A 171 -10.44 -8.37 20.02
N PHE A 172 -9.91 -9.37 19.26
CA PHE A 172 -8.52 -9.40 18.85
C PHE A 172 -8.10 -8.14 18.08
N LEU A 173 -8.92 -7.73 17.09
CA LEU A 173 -8.67 -6.53 16.29
C LEU A 173 -8.82 -5.23 17.10
N LYS A 174 -9.75 -5.17 18.05
CA LYS A 174 -9.89 -4.03 18.97
C LYS A 174 -8.63 -3.83 19.79
N ILE A 175 -8.07 -4.90 20.35
CA ILE A 175 -6.83 -4.85 21.11
C ILE A 175 -5.67 -4.42 20.21
N ALA A 176 -5.58 -4.96 19.00
CA ALA A 176 -4.56 -4.54 18.04
C ALA A 176 -4.66 -3.04 17.72
N SER A 177 -5.86 -2.50 17.55
CA SER A 177 -6.06 -1.07 17.28
C SER A 177 -5.65 -0.16 18.45
N LEU A 178 -5.84 -0.62 19.69
CA LEU A 178 -5.38 0.11 20.88
C LEU A 178 -3.85 0.19 20.95
N LEU A 179 -3.17 -0.88 20.54
CA LEU A 179 -1.71 -1.00 20.64
C LEU A 179 -0.94 -0.23 19.58
N ILE A 180 -1.58 0.07 18.45
CA ILE A 180 -0.91 0.72 17.33
C ILE A 180 -0.87 2.22 17.57
N ASP A 181 0.33 2.75 17.78
CA ASP A 181 0.57 4.17 17.98
C ASP A 181 0.23 4.99 16.73
N LYS A 182 -0.47 6.10 16.97
CA LYS A 182 -1.01 7.00 15.96
C LYS A 182 0.04 7.88 15.29
N GLU A 183 1.31 7.86 15.71
CA GLU A 183 2.32 8.85 15.32
C GLU A 183 3.42 8.34 14.38
N LYS A 184 3.39 7.07 13.95
CA LYS A 184 4.54 6.42 13.31
C LYS A 184 4.62 6.47 11.80
N ILE A 185 3.79 7.24 11.10
CA ILE A 185 4.04 7.50 9.67
C ILE A 185 4.85 8.79 9.56
N LYS A 186 6.11 8.64 9.15
CA LYS A 186 6.97 9.79 8.88
C LYS A 186 6.35 10.66 7.79
N ASN A 187 6.45 11.98 7.96
CA ASN A 187 6.03 13.02 7.04
C ASN A 187 4.53 13.29 6.90
N SER A 188 3.67 12.73 7.74
CA SER A 188 2.28 13.13 7.82
C SER A 188 2.09 14.11 8.99
N GLU A 189 1.63 15.33 8.71
CA GLU A 189 1.18 16.27 9.74
C GLU A 189 -0.14 15.83 10.40
N ASP A 190 -0.83 14.89 9.77
CA ASP A 190 -2.12 14.38 10.22
C ASP A 190 -1.93 13.09 11.02
N LYS A 191 -2.51 13.04 12.21
CA LYS A 191 -2.57 11.81 13.03
C LYS A 191 -3.32 10.71 12.28
N ILE A 192 -2.77 9.49 12.29
CA ILE A 192 -3.41 8.32 11.70
C ILE A 192 -4.22 7.60 12.75
N ILE A 193 -5.46 7.33 12.43
CA ILE A 193 -6.44 6.75 13.34
C ILE A 193 -6.80 5.35 12.83
N PRO A 194 -6.56 4.30 13.61
CA PRO A 194 -6.99 2.95 13.25
C PRO A 194 -8.50 2.81 13.41
N ILE A 195 -9.13 2.23 12.41
CA ILE A 195 -10.56 1.91 12.41
C ILE A 195 -10.75 0.46 12.03
N ILE A 196 -11.66 -0.23 12.71
CA ILE A 196 -12.02 -1.61 12.40
C ILE A 196 -13.18 -1.59 11.39
N SER A 197 -12.94 -2.18 10.24
CA SER A 197 -13.95 -2.33 9.19
C SER A 197 -13.84 -3.73 8.58
N ASN A 198 -14.94 -4.45 8.47
CA ASN A 198 -14.99 -5.82 7.94
C ASN A 198 -13.94 -6.75 8.56
N ASP A 199 -13.78 -6.70 9.88
CA ASP A 199 -12.77 -7.47 10.60
C ASP A 199 -11.30 -7.19 10.19
N GLU A 200 -11.03 -6.03 9.58
CA GLU A 200 -9.70 -5.54 9.25
C GLU A 200 -9.44 -4.19 9.93
N ILE A 201 -8.17 -3.92 10.22
CA ILE A 201 -7.76 -2.60 10.70
C ILE A 201 -7.38 -1.76 9.49
N LEU A 202 -8.13 -0.68 9.30
CA LEU A 202 -7.86 0.36 8.32
C LEU A 202 -7.31 1.58 9.02
N TYR A 203 -6.41 2.28 8.35
CA TYR A 203 -5.78 3.49 8.87
C TYR A 203 -6.24 4.70 8.08
N PHE A 204 -6.80 5.68 8.78
CA PHE A 204 -7.29 6.92 8.20
C PHE A 204 -6.60 8.13 8.82
N ASP A 205 -6.27 9.11 8.00
CA ASP A 205 -5.90 10.43 8.49
C ASP A 205 -7.14 11.27 8.86
N HIS A 206 -6.91 12.40 9.53
CA HIS A 206 -8.00 13.28 9.94
C HIS A 206 -8.84 13.81 8.77
N LYS A 207 -8.24 14.02 7.60
CA LYS A 207 -8.96 14.49 6.41
C LYS A 207 -9.85 13.41 5.84
N GLN A 208 -9.31 12.18 5.74
CA GLN A 208 -10.11 11.01 5.34
C GLN A 208 -11.28 10.79 6.30
N LEU A 209 -11.06 10.88 7.62
CA LEU A 209 -12.12 10.77 8.63
C LEU A 209 -13.14 11.92 8.54
N SER A 210 -12.70 13.14 8.25
CA SER A 210 -13.62 14.28 8.06
C SER A 210 -14.54 14.09 6.87
N VAL A 211 -14.12 13.32 5.88
CA VAL A 211 -14.97 12.92 4.75
C VAL A 211 -16.06 11.96 5.21
N LEU A 212 -15.68 10.97 6.04
CA LEU A 212 -16.57 9.92 6.52
C LEU A 212 -17.58 10.43 7.54
N ASN A 213 -17.13 11.24 8.50
CA ASN A 213 -17.95 11.69 9.63
C ASN A 213 -18.69 13.00 9.35
N GLY A 214 -18.24 13.77 8.38
CA GLY A 214 -18.84 15.07 8.03
C GLY A 214 -19.88 14.98 6.90
N TYR A 215 -20.40 13.79 6.61
CA TYR A 215 -21.41 13.62 5.56
C TYR A 215 -22.77 14.17 6.03
N THR A 216 -23.17 15.24 5.40
CA THR A 216 -24.53 15.78 5.46
C THR A 216 -25.20 15.50 4.12
N ASP A 217 -26.53 15.48 4.08
CA ASP A 217 -27.31 15.19 2.88
C ASP A 217 -26.88 16.01 1.65
N GLY A 218 -27.06 15.43 0.48
CA GLY A 218 -26.74 16.02 -0.80
C GLY A 218 -25.44 15.50 -1.41
N PHE A 219 -24.87 16.25 -2.36
CA PHE A 219 -23.66 15.80 -3.03
C PHE A 219 -22.37 16.13 -2.29
N ARG A 220 -21.35 15.29 -2.54
CA ARG A 220 -19.98 15.47 -2.09
C ARG A 220 -19.00 15.20 -3.22
N ILE A 221 -17.95 16.00 -3.28
CA ILE A 221 -16.81 15.79 -4.17
C ILE A 221 -15.58 15.47 -3.31
N ILE A 222 -15.00 14.31 -3.49
CA ILE A 222 -13.79 13.87 -2.81
C ILE A 222 -12.67 13.84 -3.85
N ARG A 223 -11.82 14.86 -3.79
CA ARG A 223 -10.69 14.99 -4.70
C ARG A 223 -9.42 14.43 -4.06
N GLY A 224 -8.66 13.68 -4.80
CA GLY A 224 -7.39 13.15 -4.33
C GLY A 224 -6.60 12.54 -5.46
N VAL A 225 -5.29 12.73 -5.44
CA VAL A 225 -4.36 12.14 -6.40
C VAL A 225 -4.25 10.63 -6.23
N ALA A 226 -3.50 9.97 -7.13
CA ALA A 226 -3.22 8.54 -7.03
C ALA A 226 -2.68 8.16 -5.64
N GLY A 227 -3.22 7.10 -5.03
CA GLY A 227 -2.73 6.58 -3.75
C GLY A 227 -3.20 7.31 -2.50
N THR A 228 -4.16 8.23 -2.58
CA THR A 228 -4.72 8.93 -1.40
C THR A 228 -5.81 8.16 -0.65
N GLY A 229 -6.13 6.93 -1.07
CA GLY A 229 -7.08 6.07 -0.36
C GLY A 229 -8.55 6.29 -0.71
N LYS A 230 -8.88 6.89 -1.84
CA LYS A 230 -10.27 7.12 -2.28
C LYS A 230 -11.16 5.87 -2.18
N THR A 231 -10.70 4.75 -2.74
CA THR A 231 -11.45 3.48 -2.73
C THR A 231 -11.60 2.90 -1.32
N ILE A 232 -10.63 3.13 -0.43
CA ILE A 232 -10.72 2.72 0.99
C ILE A 232 -11.79 3.55 1.71
N ILE A 233 -11.83 4.86 1.46
CA ILE A 233 -12.87 5.75 2.01
C ILE A 233 -14.25 5.31 1.53
N LEU A 234 -14.41 5.03 0.23
CA LEU A 234 -15.64 4.52 -0.36
C LEU A 234 -16.12 3.25 0.36
N SER A 235 -15.24 2.27 0.49
CA SER A 235 -15.53 1.00 1.17
C SER A 235 -15.98 1.21 2.61
N HIS A 236 -15.25 2.03 3.36
CA HIS A 236 -15.57 2.28 4.76
C HIS A 236 -16.88 3.07 4.94
N PHE A 237 -17.15 4.04 4.07
CA PHE A 237 -18.42 4.78 4.07
C PHE A 237 -19.63 3.85 3.93
N ILE A 238 -19.59 2.98 2.93
CA ILE A 238 -20.67 2.01 2.68
C ILE A 238 -20.83 1.07 3.88
N ASN A 239 -19.72 0.50 4.38
CA ASN A 239 -19.77 -0.42 5.51
C ASN A 239 -20.34 0.24 6.77
N ASN A 240 -20.01 1.49 7.06
CA ASN A 240 -20.56 2.21 8.20
C ASN A 240 -22.07 2.41 8.06
N LYS A 241 -22.54 2.84 6.90
CA LYS A 241 -23.96 3.07 6.63
C LYS A 241 -24.78 1.78 6.79
N VAL A 242 -24.29 0.70 6.20
CA VAL A 242 -24.93 -0.61 6.23
C VAL A 242 -24.93 -1.23 7.64
N ASN A 243 -23.82 -1.11 8.39
CA ASN A 243 -23.69 -1.71 9.72
C ASN A 243 -24.48 -0.97 10.82
N ASN A 244 -24.83 0.28 10.60
CA ASN A 244 -25.62 1.06 11.57
C ASN A 244 -27.13 0.73 11.57
N GLY A 245 -27.54 -0.29 10.82
CA GLY A 245 -28.93 -0.79 10.79
C GLY A 245 -29.87 -0.01 9.87
N GLU A 246 -29.38 1.00 9.18
CA GLU A 246 -30.06 1.67 8.10
C GLU A 246 -29.87 0.81 6.84
N VAL A 247 -30.93 0.15 6.37
CA VAL A 247 -30.87 -0.62 5.11
C VAL A 247 -30.90 0.36 3.95
N GLU A 248 -29.73 0.87 3.61
CA GLU A 248 -29.56 1.82 2.52
C GLU A 248 -29.14 1.07 1.25
N LYS A 249 -29.69 1.49 0.11
CA LYS A 249 -29.36 0.93 -1.20
C LYS A 249 -28.39 1.84 -1.93
N PHE A 250 -27.28 1.26 -2.37
CA PHE A 250 -26.21 1.97 -3.06
C PHE A 250 -26.19 1.60 -4.53
N LEU A 251 -26.03 2.60 -5.39
CA LEU A 251 -25.61 2.44 -6.78
C LEU A 251 -24.19 2.98 -6.91
N ILE A 252 -23.26 2.11 -7.27
CA ILE A 252 -21.85 2.46 -7.47
C ILE A 252 -21.53 2.32 -8.95
N LEU A 253 -21.11 3.41 -9.57
CA LEU A 253 -20.62 3.38 -10.95
C LEU A 253 -19.12 3.61 -11.01
N CYS A 254 -18.45 2.78 -11.79
CA CYS A 254 -17.05 2.91 -12.14
C CYS A 254 -16.91 2.97 -13.66
N PHE A 255 -15.83 3.58 -14.13
CA PHE A 255 -15.63 3.66 -15.57
C PHE A 255 -15.37 2.29 -16.20
N ASN A 256 -14.48 1.48 -15.63
CA ASN A 256 -14.02 0.22 -16.22
C ASN A 256 -14.40 -1.03 -15.42
N LYS A 257 -14.43 -2.20 -16.11
CA LYS A 257 -14.79 -3.48 -15.52
C LYS A 257 -13.84 -3.94 -14.41
N ARG A 258 -12.53 -3.69 -14.54
CA ARG A 258 -11.52 -4.13 -13.56
C ARG A 258 -11.69 -3.42 -12.23
N LEU A 259 -12.04 -2.14 -12.25
CA LEU A 259 -12.33 -1.39 -11.04
C LEU A 259 -13.58 -1.94 -10.34
N VAL A 260 -14.60 -2.33 -11.11
CA VAL A 260 -15.79 -3.03 -10.59
C VAL A 260 -15.40 -4.35 -9.93
N GLU A 261 -14.54 -5.15 -10.54
CA GLU A 261 -14.03 -6.40 -9.97
C GLU A 261 -13.31 -6.16 -8.65
N ASN A 262 -12.42 -5.16 -8.58
CA ASN A 262 -11.70 -4.80 -7.36
C ASN A 262 -12.64 -4.36 -6.23
N ILE A 263 -13.64 -3.54 -6.54
CA ILE A 263 -14.61 -3.09 -5.53
C ILE A 263 -15.51 -4.26 -5.11
N ASN A 264 -15.92 -5.13 -6.03
CA ASN A 264 -16.69 -6.33 -5.69
C ASN A 264 -15.95 -7.25 -4.72
N THR A 265 -14.62 -7.41 -4.89
CA THR A 265 -13.80 -8.22 -3.97
C THR A 265 -13.83 -7.68 -2.54
N ILE A 266 -13.87 -6.35 -2.38
CA ILE A 266 -13.97 -5.70 -1.07
C ILE A 266 -15.28 -6.07 -0.36
N PHE A 267 -16.37 -6.21 -1.13
CA PHE A 267 -17.70 -6.51 -0.59
C PHE A 267 -18.12 -7.97 -0.74
N GLU A 268 -17.25 -8.86 -1.21
CA GLU A 268 -17.59 -10.26 -1.50
C GLU A 268 -18.15 -11.00 -0.28
N ASN A 269 -17.60 -10.74 0.89
CA ASN A 269 -18.01 -11.35 2.17
C ASN A 269 -18.95 -10.46 3.01
N ASN A 270 -19.48 -9.37 2.43
CA ASN A 270 -20.36 -8.47 3.16
C ASN A 270 -21.78 -9.08 3.25
N ILE A 271 -22.33 -9.11 4.48
CA ILE A 271 -23.68 -9.67 4.78
C ILE A 271 -24.77 -8.90 4.01
N HIS A 272 -24.52 -7.64 3.68
CA HIS A 272 -25.45 -6.74 2.99
C HIS A 272 -25.14 -6.54 1.51
N LYS A 273 -24.45 -7.49 0.88
CA LYS A 273 -24.09 -7.42 -0.54
C LYS A 273 -25.28 -7.09 -1.47
N ASN A 274 -26.48 -7.54 -1.11
CA ASN A 274 -27.70 -7.27 -1.89
C ASN A 274 -28.16 -5.80 -1.89
N SER A 275 -27.62 -4.99 -0.99
CA SER A 275 -27.89 -3.54 -0.93
C SER A 275 -26.88 -2.72 -1.74
N ILE A 276 -25.87 -3.36 -2.33
CA ILE A 276 -24.77 -2.69 -3.02
C ILE A 276 -24.75 -3.12 -4.49
N ASN A 277 -25.14 -2.21 -5.38
CA ASN A 277 -25.17 -2.44 -6.83
C ASN A 277 -23.94 -1.79 -7.46
N ILE A 278 -23.00 -2.58 -8.01
CA ILE A 278 -21.74 -2.09 -8.57
C ILE A 278 -21.66 -2.44 -10.06
N HIS A 279 -21.52 -1.42 -10.89
CA HIS A 279 -21.49 -1.58 -12.34
C HIS A 279 -20.43 -0.69 -13.01
N SER A 280 -19.88 -1.17 -14.14
CA SER A 280 -19.21 -0.26 -15.07
C SER A 280 -20.25 0.52 -15.87
N LEU A 281 -19.86 1.69 -16.41
CA LEU A 281 -20.76 2.54 -17.19
C LEU A 281 -21.55 1.75 -18.25
N PHE A 282 -20.85 1.02 -19.11
CA PHE A 282 -21.52 0.27 -20.18
C PHE A 282 -22.38 -0.90 -19.69
N ALA A 283 -21.96 -1.58 -18.62
CA ALA A 283 -22.78 -2.62 -18.00
C ALA A 283 -24.07 -2.03 -17.42
N PHE A 284 -23.97 -0.83 -16.84
CA PHE A 284 -25.14 -0.13 -16.32
C PHE A 284 -26.08 0.35 -17.43
N LEU A 285 -25.55 0.92 -18.52
CA LEU A 285 -26.35 1.32 -19.68
C LEU A 285 -27.14 0.14 -20.26
N ASN A 286 -26.49 -1.05 -20.36
CA ASN A 286 -27.20 -2.27 -20.79
C ASN A 286 -28.26 -2.70 -19.76
N LEU A 287 -27.98 -2.61 -18.45
CA LEU A 287 -28.92 -2.97 -17.39
C LEU A 287 -30.19 -2.13 -17.44
N ILE A 288 -30.07 -0.81 -17.65
CA ILE A 288 -31.22 0.09 -17.78
C ILE A 288 -31.87 0.07 -19.17
N LYS A 289 -31.38 -0.80 -20.06
CA LYS A 289 -31.86 -0.94 -21.46
C LYS A 289 -31.75 0.37 -22.26
N PHE A 290 -30.61 1.06 -22.11
CA PHE A 290 -30.32 2.27 -22.91
C PHE A 290 -30.31 1.91 -24.40
N ASP A 291 -31.04 2.68 -25.21
CA ASP A 291 -31.17 2.43 -26.65
C ASP A 291 -30.00 3.05 -27.41
N PHE A 292 -28.97 2.25 -27.65
CA PHE A 292 -27.79 2.65 -28.42
C PHE A 292 -28.10 2.96 -29.89
N GLU A 293 -29.06 2.25 -30.49
CA GLU A 293 -29.43 2.47 -31.90
C GLU A 293 -30.14 3.81 -32.11
N LYS A 294 -31.08 4.14 -31.21
CA LYS A 294 -31.73 5.45 -31.18
C LYS A 294 -30.71 6.59 -31.09
N CYS A 295 -29.65 6.39 -30.34
CA CYS A 295 -28.56 7.34 -30.19
C CYS A 295 -27.51 7.23 -31.31
N LYS A 296 -27.74 6.42 -32.35
CA LYS A 296 -26.80 6.18 -33.50
C LYS A 296 -25.44 5.62 -33.07
N ILE A 297 -25.38 4.89 -31.98
CA ILE A 297 -24.16 4.21 -31.50
C ILE A 297 -24.15 2.78 -32.02
N LYS A 298 -23.19 2.46 -32.90
CA LYS A 298 -22.96 1.13 -33.45
C LYS A 298 -21.81 0.42 -32.71
N ASN A 299 -21.65 -0.87 -32.92
CA ASN A 299 -20.55 -1.64 -32.31
C ASN A 299 -19.17 -1.12 -32.74
N GLU A 300 -19.02 -0.74 -34.01
CA GLU A 300 -17.80 -0.19 -34.61
C GLU A 300 -17.55 1.28 -34.26
N THR A 301 -18.53 2.00 -33.67
CA THR A 301 -18.35 3.39 -33.22
C THR A 301 -17.17 3.49 -32.26
N SER A 302 -16.23 4.39 -32.54
CA SER A 302 -15.06 4.59 -31.69
C SER A 302 -15.46 5.01 -30.28
N PHE A 303 -14.59 4.76 -29.31
CA PHE A 303 -14.88 5.09 -27.91
C PHE A 303 -15.03 6.60 -27.70
N GLU A 304 -14.22 7.39 -28.40
CA GLU A 304 -14.28 8.84 -28.38
C GLU A 304 -15.60 9.37 -28.95
N GLU A 305 -16.05 8.80 -30.03
CA GLU A 305 -17.31 9.17 -30.67
C GLU A 305 -18.52 8.80 -29.82
N LYS A 306 -18.51 7.63 -29.16
CA LYS A 306 -19.53 7.26 -28.17
C LYS A 306 -19.67 8.31 -27.06
N TYR A 307 -18.55 8.83 -26.57
CA TYR A 307 -18.58 9.87 -25.53
C TYR A 307 -19.14 11.20 -26.02
N ARG A 308 -18.83 11.61 -27.24
CA ARG A 308 -19.46 12.81 -27.83
C ARG A 308 -20.96 12.63 -27.99
N ILE A 309 -21.40 11.44 -28.39
CA ILE A 309 -22.82 11.12 -28.52
C ILE A 309 -23.51 11.14 -27.15
N PHE A 310 -22.89 10.65 -26.08
CA PHE A 310 -23.48 10.67 -24.73
C PHE A 310 -23.77 12.08 -24.19
N GLU A 311 -23.15 13.11 -24.71
CA GLU A 311 -23.40 14.51 -24.36
C GLU A 311 -24.46 15.18 -25.27
N THR A 312 -25.06 14.46 -26.22
CA THR A 312 -26.14 14.99 -27.09
C THR A 312 -27.50 14.92 -26.37
N ASP A 313 -28.39 15.84 -26.67
CA ASP A 313 -29.73 15.89 -26.09
C ASP A 313 -30.47 14.56 -26.23
N VAL A 314 -30.38 13.91 -27.38
CA VAL A 314 -31.03 12.61 -27.63
C VAL A 314 -30.54 11.54 -26.66
N ALA A 315 -29.26 11.47 -26.42
CA ALA A 315 -28.70 10.49 -25.49
C ALA A 315 -28.99 10.85 -24.03
N LEU A 316 -28.99 12.13 -23.68
CA LEU A 316 -29.33 12.60 -22.36
C LEU A 316 -30.80 12.36 -22.01
N GLU A 317 -31.73 12.61 -22.95
CA GLU A 317 -33.16 12.30 -22.79
C GLU A 317 -33.40 10.79 -22.65
N GLU A 318 -32.75 9.97 -23.49
CA GLU A 318 -32.83 8.51 -23.41
C GLU A 318 -32.32 8.01 -22.07
N PHE A 319 -31.15 8.48 -21.64
CA PHE A 319 -30.60 8.11 -20.34
C PHE A 319 -31.51 8.52 -19.17
N SER A 320 -32.03 9.74 -19.18
CA SER A 320 -32.92 10.26 -18.16
C SER A 320 -34.21 9.41 -18.03
N SER A 321 -34.81 9.07 -19.16
CA SER A 321 -36.01 8.22 -19.21
C SER A 321 -35.75 6.84 -18.66
N LYS A 322 -34.70 6.15 -19.15
CA LYS A 322 -34.36 4.78 -18.75
C LYS A 322 -33.91 4.71 -17.29
N PHE A 323 -33.18 5.71 -16.83
CA PHE A 323 -32.77 5.78 -15.45
C PHE A 323 -33.95 6.02 -14.50
N SER A 324 -34.89 6.87 -14.88
CA SER A 324 -36.14 7.06 -14.11
C SER A 324 -36.99 5.79 -14.02
N GLU A 325 -37.09 5.02 -15.14
CA GLU A 325 -37.76 3.71 -15.14
C GLU A 325 -37.06 2.73 -14.19
N TYR A 326 -35.73 2.69 -14.22
CA TYR A 326 -34.92 1.84 -13.34
C TYR A 326 -35.13 2.19 -11.87
N LEU A 327 -35.13 3.46 -11.48
CA LEU A 327 -35.29 3.91 -10.11
C LEU A 327 -36.68 3.60 -9.53
N LYS A 328 -37.74 3.57 -10.36
CA LYS A 328 -39.09 3.16 -9.93
C LYS A 328 -39.13 1.71 -9.43
N ILE A 329 -38.30 0.85 -10.03
CA ILE A 329 -38.24 -0.58 -9.70
C ILE A 329 -37.16 -0.82 -8.62
N ASN A 330 -36.07 -0.07 -8.68
CA ASN A 330 -34.91 -0.20 -7.83
C ASN A 330 -34.63 1.14 -7.14
N PRO A 331 -35.33 1.46 -6.04
CA PRO A 331 -35.06 2.70 -5.32
C PRO A 331 -33.63 2.69 -4.79
N ILE A 332 -32.90 3.78 -4.98
CA ILE A 332 -31.51 3.98 -4.58
C ILE A 332 -31.44 5.17 -3.64
N ASP A 333 -30.80 4.97 -2.48
CA ASP A 333 -30.63 6.02 -1.48
C ASP A 333 -29.34 6.82 -1.74
N TYR A 334 -28.26 6.13 -2.12
CA TYR A 334 -26.96 6.76 -2.39
C TYR A 334 -26.41 6.37 -3.74
N PHE A 335 -25.94 7.37 -4.48
CA PHE A 335 -25.12 7.18 -5.66
C PHE A 335 -23.66 7.47 -5.36
N ILE A 336 -22.77 6.60 -5.78
CA ILE A 336 -21.33 6.77 -5.64
C ILE A 336 -20.66 6.55 -7.01
N CYS A 337 -19.81 7.48 -7.41
CA CYS A 337 -19.01 7.36 -8.62
C CYS A 337 -17.53 7.37 -8.28
N ASP A 338 -16.82 6.30 -8.60
CA ASP A 338 -15.34 6.28 -8.55
C ASP A 338 -14.77 6.58 -9.94
N GLU A 339 -13.63 7.28 -9.99
CA GLU A 339 -13.00 7.78 -11.22
C GLU A 339 -13.97 8.67 -12.04
N THR A 340 -14.66 9.58 -11.36
CA THR A 340 -15.70 10.43 -11.98
C THR A 340 -15.19 11.24 -13.18
N GLN A 341 -13.91 11.60 -13.25
CA GLN A 341 -13.30 12.30 -14.38
C GLN A 341 -13.42 11.55 -15.70
N ASP A 342 -13.69 10.25 -15.68
CA ASP A 342 -13.86 9.43 -16.89
C ASP A 342 -15.33 9.25 -17.30
N MET A 343 -16.27 9.80 -16.56
CA MET A 343 -17.70 9.67 -16.82
C MET A 343 -18.25 10.80 -17.69
N PRO A 344 -19.30 10.57 -18.49
CA PRO A 344 -20.01 11.64 -19.18
C PRO A 344 -20.64 12.62 -18.19
N ALA A 345 -20.35 13.91 -18.31
CA ALA A 345 -20.83 14.94 -17.40
C ALA A 345 -22.36 15.04 -17.37
N GLY A 346 -22.99 14.93 -18.54
CA GLY A 346 -24.45 14.97 -18.67
C GLY A 346 -25.14 13.81 -17.93
N PHE A 347 -24.58 12.59 -17.99
CA PHE A 347 -25.15 11.45 -17.23
C PHE A 347 -25.00 11.65 -15.73
N MET A 348 -23.85 12.13 -15.27
CA MET A 348 -23.64 12.42 -13.83
C MET A 348 -24.63 13.50 -13.32
N ARG A 349 -24.94 14.50 -14.14
CA ARG A 349 -25.93 15.53 -13.85
C ARG A 349 -27.32 14.93 -13.68
N ILE A 350 -27.77 14.11 -14.64
CA ILE A 350 -29.08 13.45 -14.61
C ILE A 350 -29.21 12.54 -13.40
N ILE A 351 -28.15 11.80 -13.03
CA ILE A 351 -28.15 10.98 -11.83
C ILE A 351 -28.34 11.85 -10.58
N TYR A 352 -27.60 12.96 -10.49
CA TYR A 352 -27.74 13.89 -9.37
C TYR A 352 -29.12 14.57 -9.30
N GLU A 353 -29.77 14.83 -10.43
CA GLU A 353 -31.13 15.37 -10.46
C GLU A 353 -32.15 14.39 -9.87
N GLN A 354 -31.92 13.09 -10.00
CA GLN A 354 -32.86 12.04 -9.57
C GLN A 354 -32.48 11.41 -8.24
N ILE A 355 -31.16 11.36 -7.90
CA ILE A 355 -30.64 10.91 -6.61
C ILE A 355 -29.84 12.06 -6.00
N LYS A 356 -30.36 12.66 -4.93
CA LYS A 356 -29.72 13.85 -4.34
C LYS A 356 -28.48 13.53 -3.53
N ASP A 357 -28.42 12.33 -2.94
CA ASP A 357 -27.28 11.91 -2.12
C ASP A 357 -26.23 11.23 -2.98
N CYS A 358 -25.25 12.01 -3.40
CA CYS A 358 -24.21 11.60 -4.36
C CYS A 358 -22.81 11.85 -3.80
N ILE A 359 -21.90 10.88 -4.02
CA ILE A 359 -20.48 11.01 -3.73
C ILE A 359 -19.69 10.82 -5.01
N PHE A 360 -18.90 11.82 -5.37
CA PHE A 360 -18.06 11.81 -6.56
C PHE A 360 -16.58 11.76 -6.13
N PHE A 361 -15.92 10.64 -6.40
CA PHE A 361 -14.48 10.52 -6.24
C PHE A 361 -13.78 10.91 -7.54
N ILE A 362 -12.86 11.87 -7.47
CA ILE A 362 -12.22 12.44 -8.65
C ILE A 362 -10.72 12.60 -8.50
N ASP A 363 -10.00 12.37 -9.58
CA ASP A 363 -8.60 12.69 -9.75
C ASP A 363 -8.37 13.24 -11.18
N GLU A 364 -8.37 14.55 -11.33
CA GLU A 364 -8.19 15.20 -12.62
C GLU A 364 -6.80 14.92 -13.22
N ALA A 365 -5.80 14.62 -12.36
CA ALA A 365 -4.47 14.21 -12.79
C ALA A 365 -4.46 12.82 -13.44
N GLN A 366 -5.43 11.95 -13.11
CA GLN A 366 -5.59 10.62 -13.69
C GLN A 366 -6.50 10.58 -14.93
N LYS A 367 -6.81 11.72 -15.53
CA LYS A 367 -7.48 11.75 -16.81
C LYS A 367 -6.64 11.03 -17.87
N PHE A 368 -7.14 9.89 -18.33
CA PHE A 368 -6.43 9.00 -19.26
C PHE A 368 -6.95 9.05 -20.69
N TYR A 369 -8.11 9.67 -20.89
CA TYR A 369 -8.78 9.77 -22.17
C TYR A 369 -9.05 11.22 -22.53
N SER A 370 -8.80 11.62 -23.78
CA SER A 370 -8.98 13.00 -24.24
C SER A 370 -10.42 13.48 -24.17
N TYR A 371 -11.37 12.56 -24.35
CA TYR A 371 -12.81 12.81 -24.35
C TYR A 371 -13.45 12.86 -22.96
N SER A 372 -12.74 12.46 -21.92
CA SER A 372 -13.29 12.46 -20.56
C SER A 372 -13.47 13.88 -20.00
N MET A 373 -14.29 13.99 -18.94
CA MET A 373 -14.64 15.25 -18.30
C MET A 373 -13.41 16.10 -17.96
N ASN A 374 -13.41 17.37 -18.35
CA ASN A 374 -12.30 18.28 -18.05
C ASN A 374 -12.41 18.90 -16.66
N ASP A 375 -13.62 19.11 -16.18
CA ASP A 375 -13.91 19.76 -14.90
C ASP A 375 -15.18 19.17 -14.32
N ILE A 376 -15.12 18.71 -13.07
CA ILE A 376 -16.29 18.21 -12.33
C ILE A 376 -17.38 19.28 -12.20
N SER A 377 -17.01 20.57 -12.23
CA SER A 377 -17.99 21.65 -12.20
C SER A 377 -18.98 21.58 -13.35
N ASN A 378 -18.61 20.98 -14.49
CA ASN A 378 -19.51 20.78 -15.63
C ASN A 378 -20.74 19.92 -15.28
N VAL A 379 -20.66 19.08 -14.24
CA VAL A 379 -21.81 18.35 -13.70
C VAL A 379 -22.80 19.29 -13.05
N PHE A 380 -22.32 20.34 -12.37
CA PHE A 380 -23.10 21.25 -11.53
C PHE A 380 -23.34 22.64 -12.16
N HIS A 381 -22.57 23.01 -13.20
CA HIS A 381 -22.74 24.26 -13.96
C HIS A 381 -23.86 24.08 -15.01
N HIS A 382 -25.07 24.01 -14.54
CA HIS A 382 -26.27 24.06 -15.35
C HIS A 382 -27.21 25.13 -14.78
N GLU A 383 -28.03 25.76 -15.60
CA GLU A 383 -28.95 26.82 -15.18
C GLU A 383 -29.78 26.48 -13.91
N LYS A 384 -30.08 25.19 -13.75
CA LYS A 384 -30.79 24.69 -12.55
C LYS A 384 -29.96 24.69 -11.26
N PHE A 385 -28.62 24.72 -11.36
CA PHE A 385 -27.69 24.57 -10.24
C PHE A 385 -26.82 25.80 -9.97
N GLU A 386 -27.03 26.93 -10.65
CA GLU A 386 -26.25 28.15 -10.47
C GLU A 386 -26.18 28.68 -9.02
N LYS A 387 -27.12 28.30 -8.19
CA LYS A 387 -27.19 28.71 -6.76
C LYS A 387 -26.64 27.68 -5.78
N LEU A 388 -26.09 26.54 -6.24
CA LEU A 388 -25.57 25.53 -5.34
C LEU A 388 -24.25 25.97 -4.70
N SER A 389 -24.26 26.11 -3.38
CA SER A 389 -23.04 26.37 -2.63
C SER A 389 -22.14 25.12 -2.63
N MET A 390 -20.91 25.27 -3.11
CA MET A 390 -19.87 24.23 -3.04
C MET A 390 -19.14 24.23 -1.69
N GLN A 391 -19.41 25.23 -0.83
CA GLN A 391 -18.73 25.37 0.46
C GLN A 391 -19.00 24.15 1.36
N GLY A 392 -17.95 23.53 1.85
CA GLY A 392 -18.02 22.33 2.69
C GLY A 392 -18.29 21.02 1.94
N ARG A 393 -18.63 21.07 0.64
CA ARG A 393 -18.96 19.91 -0.18
C ARG A 393 -17.76 19.29 -0.91
N VAL A 394 -16.66 20.03 -1.04
CA VAL A 394 -15.43 19.56 -1.65
C VAL A 394 -14.41 19.25 -0.57
N LYS A 395 -13.88 18.04 -0.58
CA LYS A 395 -12.79 17.60 0.30
C LYS A 395 -11.60 17.18 -0.53
N ASN A 396 -10.42 17.73 -0.18
CA ASN A 396 -9.16 17.44 -0.86
C ASN A 396 -8.30 16.53 0.01
N LEU A 397 -7.99 15.33 -0.50
CA LEU A 397 -7.05 14.39 0.10
C LEU A 397 -5.65 14.72 -0.39
N LYS A 398 -4.71 14.91 0.52
CA LYS A 398 -3.36 15.38 0.20
C LYS A 398 -2.26 14.37 0.52
N ASN A 399 -2.54 13.35 1.32
CA ASN A 399 -1.56 12.36 1.74
C ASN A 399 -1.57 11.15 0.81
N VAL A 400 -0.42 10.81 0.24
CA VAL A 400 -0.22 9.65 -0.65
C VAL A 400 0.35 8.49 0.15
N TYR A 401 -0.41 7.42 0.29
CA TYR A 401 -0.10 6.24 1.11
C TYR A 401 0.34 5.02 0.32
N ARG A 402 0.41 5.08 -1.00
CA ARG A 402 0.60 3.91 -1.85
C ARG A 402 1.89 3.96 -2.67
N THR A 403 2.13 5.07 -3.34
CA THR A 403 3.28 5.25 -4.22
C THR A 403 4.48 5.72 -3.40
N PRO A 404 5.66 5.09 -3.52
CA PRO A 404 6.89 5.53 -2.86
C PRO A 404 7.23 6.99 -3.15
N SER A 405 7.83 7.66 -2.18
CA SER A 405 8.03 9.12 -2.21
C SER A 405 8.80 9.60 -3.45
N ASN A 406 9.91 8.95 -3.82
CA ASN A 406 10.70 9.36 -4.99
C ASN A 406 9.98 9.06 -6.32
N ILE A 407 9.25 7.93 -6.42
CA ILE A 407 8.45 7.59 -7.62
C ILE A 407 7.30 8.61 -7.77
N ALA A 408 6.64 8.94 -6.66
CA ALA A 408 5.60 9.95 -6.66
C ALA A 408 6.15 11.31 -7.06
N LYS A 409 7.27 11.79 -6.46
CA LYS A 409 7.92 13.04 -6.84
C LYS A 409 8.29 13.10 -8.32
N CYS A 410 8.84 12.01 -8.86
CA CYS A 410 9.13 11.89 -10.30
C CYS A 410 7.86 12.06 -11.13
N ALA A 411 6.79 11.33 -10.79
CA ALA A 411 5.53 11.40 -11.51
C ALA A 411 4.87 12.80 -11.42
N PHE A 412 4.97 13.47 -10.25
CA PHE A 412 4.46 14.82 -10.07
C PHE A 412 5.30 15.88 -10.78
N GLU A 413 6.61 15.69 -10.89
CA GLU A 413 7.48 16.57 -11.70
C GLU A 413 7.12 16.47 -13.19
N VAL A 414 6.82 15.27 -13.69
CA VAL A 414 6.25 15.07 -15.03
C VAL A 414 4.94 15.83 -15.17
N LEU A 415 4.01 15.64 -14.24
CA LEU A 415 2.67 16.24 -14.27
C LEU A 415 2.71 17.78 -14.20
N SER A 416 3.72 18.37 -13.54
CA SER A 416 3.88 19.82 -13.44
C SER A 416 4.10 20.52 -14.78
N ASN A 417 4.43 19.78 -15.84
CA ASN A 417 4.52 20.28 -17.21
C ASN A 417 3.17 20.33 -17.94
N ASP A 418 2.06 19.88 -17.34
CA ASP A 418 0.73 20.03 -17.92
C ASP A 418 0.15 21.42 -17.62
N ASP A 419 0.36 22.35 -18.53
CA ASP A 419 -0.12 23.74 -18.39
C ASP A 419 -1.64 23.84 -18.26
N LYS A 420 -2.40 22.98 -18.96
CA LYS A 420 -3.87 22.98 -18.89
C LYS A 420 -4.35 22.57 -17.50
N LEU A 421 -3.74 21.55 -16.92
CA LEU A 421 -4.04 21.11 -15.56
C LEU A 421 -3.63 22.14 -14.52
N ASN A 422 -2.46 22.74 -14.66
CA ASN A 422 -1.97 23.79 -13.78
C ASN A 422 -2.87 25.03 -13.82
N GLN A 423 -3.33 25.44 -15.01
CA GLN A 423 -4.30 26.55 -15.15
C GLN A 423 -5.65 26.19 -14.53
N TYR A 424 -6.10 24.96 -14.70
CA TYR A 424 -7.33 24.49 -14.07
C TYR A 424 -7.23 24.57 -12.55
N TYR A 425 -6.15 24.07 -11.96
CA TYR A 425 -5.95 24.12 -10.51
C TYR A 425 -5.85 25.56 -9.98
N LYS A 426 -5.19 26.46 -10.70
CA LYS A 426 -5.11 27.89 -10.34
C LYS A 426 -6.47 28.60 -10.40
N LYS A 427 -7.32 28.24 -11.35
CA LYS A 427 -8.65 28.86 -11.53
C LYS A 427 -9.73 28.22 -10.67
N SER A 428 -9.51 27.01 -10.19
CA SER A 428 -10.51 26.30 -9.39
C SER A 428 -10.69 27.00 -8.04
N TYR A 429 -11.88 27.56 -7.82
CA TYR A 429 -12.27 28.22 -6.56
C TYR A 429 -12.05 27.35 -5.32
N TYR A 430 -12.02 26.03 -5.50
CA TYR A 430 -11.95 25.02 -4.45
C TYR A 430 -10.52 24.56 -4.13
N LEU A 431 -9.56 24.96 -4.95
CA LEU A 431 -8.15 24.63 -4.83
C LEU A 431 -7.39 25.94 -4.63
N LYS A 432 -7.32 26.44 -3.41
CA LYS A 432 -6.44 27.56 -3.09
C LYS A 432 -5.02 27.15 -3.43
N ASP A 433 -4.36 27.94 -4.25
CA ASP A 433 -2.95 27.91 -4.64
C ASP A 433 -2.23 26.56 -4.54
N SER A 434 -1.87 26.00 -5.71
CA SER A 434 -0.95 24.86 -5.84
C SER A 434 -1.33 23.56 -5.09
N PHE A 435 -2.52 22.99 -5.38
CA PHE A 435 -2.92 21.67 -4.84
C PHE A 435 -1.80 20.61 -4.96
N LEU A 436 -1.05 20.62 -6.08
CA LEU A 436 0.06 19.68 -6.30
C LEU A 436 1.27 19.96 -5.37
N ASN A 437 1.48 21.20 -4.92
CA ASN A 437 2.58 21.54 -4.02
C ASN A 437 2.31 21.14 -2.57
N ASP A 438 1.04 20.93 -2.22
CA ASP A 438 0.59 20.55 -0.88
C ASP A 438 0.44 19.03 -0.69
N ILE A 439 0.88 18.21 -1.65
CA ILE A 439 0.80 16.76 -1.55
C ILE A 439 1.91 16.24 -0.64
N ASN A 440 1.53 15.44 0.36
CA ASN A 440 2.45 14.78 1.27
C ASN A 440 2.69 13.34 0.83
N PHE A 441 3.96 12.94 0.71
CA PHE A 441 4.36 11.58 0.39
C PHE A 441 4.75 10.86 1.69
N VAL A 442 3.93 9.89 2.09
CA VAL A 442 4.02 9.24 3.40
C VAL A 442 5.01 8.07 3.38
N LEU A 443 5.15 7.39 2.25
CA LEU A 443 6.04 6.24 2.12
C LEU A 443 7.50 6.66 1.92
N GLU A 444 8.42 5.76 2.33
CA GLU A 444 9.84 5.87 2.01
C GLU A 444 10.08 5.76 0.49
N ASP A 445 11.30 6.05 0.06
CA ASP A 445 11.69 5.99 -1.34
C ASP A 445 11.67 4.54 -1.85
N GLY A 446 11.08 4.36 -3.04
CA GLY A 446 11.21 3.16 -3.85
C GLY A 446 12.46 3.21 -4.72
N LYS A 447 12.54 2.33 -5.72
CA LYS A 447 13.64 2.34 -6.67
C LYS A 447 13.16 2.65 -8.08
N ILE A 448 13.90 3.50 -8.79
CA ILE A 448 13.66 3.84 -10.19
C ILE A 448 14.89 3.44 -10.99
N PHE A 449 14.71 2.51 -11.93
CA PHE A 449 15.73 2.06 -12.84
C PHE A 449 15.38 2.55 -14.26
N VAL A 450 16.29 3.26 -14.88
CA VAL A 450 16.15 3.78 -16.25
C VAL A 450 17.35 3.29 -17.04
N ASP A 451 17.10 2.47 -18.06
CA ASP A 451 18.16 1.88 -18.88
C ASP A 451 17.59 1.46 -20.24
N ASN A 452 18.45 0.98 -21.16
CA ASN A 452 18.03 0.45 -22.45
C ASN A 452 18.10 -1.09 -22.44
N TRP A 453 16.95 -1.74 -22.19
CA TRP A 453 16.80 -3.20 -22.17
C TRP A 453 15.57 -3.62 -22.97
N ASN A 454 15.63 -3.39 -24.29
CA ASN A 454 14.49 -3.64 -25.20
C ASN A 454 14.51 -5.03 -25.85
N ASP A 455 15.57 -5.83 -25.65
CA ASP A 455 15.59 -7.21 -26.11
C ASP A 455 14.99 -8.18 -25.07
N LEU A 456 14.69 -9.41 -25.52
CA LEU A 456 14.05 -10.43 -24.70
C LEU A 456 15.01 -11.11 -23.72
N GLU A 457 16.34 -11.07 -23.97
CA GLU A 457 17.31 -11.65 -23.06
C GLU A 457 17.52 -10.75 -21.85
N ASP A 458 17.71 -9.45 -22.05
CA ASP A 458 17.78 -8.47 -20.97
C ASP A 458 16.51 -8.50 -20.13
N LEU A 459 15.33 -8.54 -20.79
CA LEU A 459 14.06 -8.65 -20.07
C LEU A 459 13.99 -9.93 -19.25
N LYS A 460 14.43 -11.07 -19.78
CA LYS A 460 14.45 -12.35 -19.08
C LYS A 460 15.28 -12.29 -17.81
N ASP A 461 16.47 -11.69 -17.87
CA ASP A 461 17.35 -11.54 -16.73
C ASP A 461 16.71 -10.66 -15.63
N ILE A 462 16.01 -9.60 -16.01
CA ILE A 462 15.27 -8.76 -15.06
C ILE A 462 14.12 -9.55 -14.45
N LEU A 463 13.33 -10.28 -15.25
CA LEU A 463 12.18 -11.04 -14.80
C LEU A 463 12.55 -12.20 -13.87
N GLN A 464 13.66 -12.88 -14.11
CA GLN A 464 14.14 -13.95 -13.24
C GLN A 464 14.44 -13.47 -11.82
N LYS A 465 14.92 -12.24 -11.68
CA LYS A 465 15.24 -11.60 -10.39
C LYS A 465 13.99 -11.11 -9.63
N GLN A 466 12.81 -11.07 -10.27
CA GLN A 466 11.61 -10.60 -9.60
C GLN A 466 11.11 -11.61 -8.56
N SER A 467 10.90 -11.13 -7.33
CA SER A 467 10.34 -11.90 -6.21
C SER A 467 8.99 -11.35 -5.72
N ASN A 468 8.54 -10.24 -6.29
CA ASN A 468 7.30 -9.56 -5.95
C ASN A 468 6.33 -9.56 -7.14
N GLU A 469 5.04 -9.34 -6.86
CA GLU A 469 4.04 -9.13 -7.91
C GLU A 469 4.51 -8.03 -8.87
N THR A 470 4.57 -8.39 -10.16
CA THR A 470 5.19 -7.57 -11.19
C THR A 470 4.26 -7.46 -12.39
N ILE A 471 4.13 -6.26 -12.95
CA ILE A 471 3.44 -6.04 -14.21
C ILE A 471 4.43 -5.52 -15.24
N VAL A 472 4.48 -6.22 -16.39
CA VAL A 472 5.24 -5.79 -17.57
C VAL A 472 4.29 -5.03 -18.49
N LEU A 473 4.66 -3.81 -18.85
CA LEU A 473 3.91 -2.94 -19.73
C LEU A 473 4.63 -2.79 -21.06
N THR A 474 3.91 -2.99 -22.16
CA THR A 474 4.41 -2.76 -23.52
C THR A 474 3.46 -1.86 -24.31
N PRO A 475 3.96 -0.96 -25.19
CA PRO A 475 3.12 -0.18 -26.08
C PRO A 475 2.48 -1.02 -27.21
N PHE A 476 3.02 -2.24 -27.47
CA PHE A 476 2.65 -3.05 -28.62
C PHE A 476 1.85 -4.30 -28.24
N LYS A 477 0.61 -4.40 -28.71
CA LYS A 477 -0.23 -5.58 -28.48
C LYS A 477 0.41 -6.88 -29.00
N SER A 478 1.18 -6.80 -30.08
CA SER A 478 1.89 -7.95 -30.66
C SER A 478 2.98 -8.53 -29.76
N GLN A 479 3.52 -7.76 -28.83
CA GLN A 479 4.55 -8.23 -27.89
C GLN A 479 3.98 -8.97 -26.69
N VAL A 480 2.69 -8.81 -26.38
CA VAL A 480 2.09 -9.39 -25.17
C VAL A 480 2.24 -10.90 -25.15
N GLU A 481 1.86 -11.58 -26.24
CA GLU A 481 1.97 -13.05 -26.32
C GLU A 481 3.41 -13.55 -26.23
N THR A 482 4.35 -12.84 -26.86
CA THR A 482 5.78 -13.19 -26.81
C THR A 482 6.32 -13.10 -25.38
N ILE A 483 5.96 -12.03 -24.66
CA ILE A 483 6.38 -11.83 -23.25
C ILE A 483 5.67 -12.84 -22.33
N GLU A 484 4.40 -13.18 -22.57
CA GLU A 484 3.71 -14.26 -21.83
C GLU A 484 4.42 -15.60 -21.97
N ASN A 485 4.86 -15.94 -23.18
CA ASN A 485 5.61 -17.17 -23.42
C ASN A 485 6.98 -17.14 -22.73
N LEU A 486 7.65 -16.00 -22.70
CA LEU A 486 8.88 -15.82 -21.93
C LEU A 486 8.64 -16.03 -20.43
N ILE A 487 7.59 -15.42 -19.85
CA ILE A 487 7.22 -15.56 -18.43
C ILE A 487 6.94 -17.03 -18.09
N LYS A 488 6.25 -17.75 -18.97
CA LYS A 488 6.02 -19.20 -18.82
C LYS A 488 7.32 -19.99 -18.85
N SER A 489 8.27 -19.64 -19.72
CA SER A 489 9.55 -20.33 -19.84
C SER A 489 10.43 -20.24 -18.60
N ILE A 490 10.22 -19.24 -17.75
CA ILE A 490 10.95 -19.01 -16.50
C ILE A 490 10.11 -19.35 -15.24
N ASP A 491 8.94 -19.96 -15.42
CA ASP A 491 8.01 -20.38 -14.35
C ASP A 491 7.58 -19.26 -13.38
N LYS A 492 7.28 -18.05 -13.93
CA LYS A 492 6.90 -16.86 -13.16
C LYS A 492 5.45 -16.39 -13.41
N GLN A 493 4.61 -17.18 -14.08
CA GLN A 493 3.25 -16.79 -14.47
C GLN A 493 2.31 -16.48 -13.29
N ASN A 494 2.60 -17.01 -12.10
CA ASN A 494 1.84 -16.71 -10.88
C ASN A 494 2.24 -15.36 -10.24
N LEU A 495 3.38 -14.81 -10.64
CA LEU A 495 3.98 -13.60 -10.06
C LEU A 495 3.98 -12.43 -11.03
N ILE A 496 4.11 -12.70 -12.32
CA ILE A 496 4.31 -11.68 -13.35
C ILE A 496 3.16 -11.72 -14.35
N LYS A 497 2.60 -10.55 -14.63
CA LYS A 497 1.59 -10.32 -15.66
C LYS A 497 2.13 -9.39 -16.73
N VAL A 498 1.70 -9.57 -17.98
CA VAL A 498 2.02 -8.64 -19.08
C VAL A 498 0.76 -8.06 -19.68
N MET A 499 0.82 -6.80 -20.09
CA MET A 499 -0.27 -6.13 -20.75
C MET A 499 0.20 -4.88 -21.52
N THR A 500 -0.72 -4.33 -22.31
CA THR A 500 -0.45 -3.05 -22.98
C THR A 500 -0.51 -1.89 -21.98
N ILE A 501 0.25 -0.83 -22.23
CA ILE A 501 0.27 0.38 -21.41
C ILE A 501 -1.15 0.97 -21.24
N GLN A 502 -1.99 0.93 -22.29
CA GLN A 502 -3.37 1.43 -22.24
C GLN A 502 -4.24 0.65 -21.24
N SER A 503 -3.89 -0.59 -20.95
CA SER A 503 -4.68 -1.45 -20.04
C SER A 503 -4.30 -1.30 -18.58
N VAL A 504 -3.29 -0.49 -18.23
CA VAL A 504 -2.74 -0.40 -16.86
C VAL A 504 -3.61 0.43 -15.92
N LYS A 505 -4.50 1.27 -16.44
CA LYS A 505 -5.35 2.13 -15.60
C LYS A 505 -6.20 1.29 -14.64
N GLY A 506 -6.14 1.64 -13.35
CA GLY A 506 -6.84 0.93 -12.27
C GLY A 506 -6.10 -0.32 -11.74
N LEU A 507 -4.94 -0.66 -12.31
CA LEU A 507 -4.09 -1.74 -11.83
C LEU A 507 -2.84 -1.19 -11.14
N GLU A 508 -2.25 -2.03 -10.30
CA GLU A 508 -1.06 -1.73 -9.52
C GLU A 508 -0.29 -3.01 -9.26
N ALA A 509 1.01 -2.88 -9.05
CA ALA A 509 1.86 -3.98 -8.61
C ALA A 509 3.01 -3.46 -7.75
N LYS A 510 3.66 -4.36 -7.04
CA LYS A 510 4.89 -4.04 -6.31
C LYS A 510 5.93 -3.49 -7.27
N ASN A 511 6.13 -4.16 -8.39
CA ASN A 511 7.09 -3.74 -9.40
C ASN A 511 6.39 -3.52 -10.74
N ILE A 512 6.76 -2.45 -11.42
CA ILE A 512 6.30 -2.13 -12.78
C ILE A 512 7.52 -2.08 -13.70
N LEU A 513 7.47 -2.82 -14.80
CA LEU A 513 8.46 -2.81 -15.86
C LEU A 513 7.82 -2.23 -17.12
N ILE A 514 8.42 -1.20 -17.70
CA ILE A 514 7.92 -0.52 -18.89
C ILE A 514 8.90 -0.72 -20.03
N MET A 515 8.50 -1.45 -21.06
CA MET A 515 9.31 -1.69 -22.26
C MET A 515 9.04 -0.65 -23.33
N ASN A 516 10.06 -0.35 -24.13
CA ASN A 516 9.95 0.53 -25.31
C ASN A 516 9.24 1.87 -24.99
N PHE A 517 9.63 2.47 -23.86
CA PHE A 517 8.96 3.67 -23.40
C PHE A 517 9.18 4.87 -24.33
N ASP A 518 10.34 4.94 -25.00
CA ASP A 518 10.65 5.89 -26.09
C ASP A 518 9.56 5.86 -27.18
N SER A 519 9.23 4.68 -27.66
CA SER A 519 8.21 4.49 -28.70
C SER A 519 6.80 4.86 -28.21
N TYR A 520 6.52 4.59 -26.94
CA TYR A 520 5.25 5.02 -26.32
C TYR A 520 5.16 6.54 -26.21
N LEU A 521 6.23 7.19 -25.72
CA LEU A 521 6.28 8.64 -25.54
C LEU A 521 6.03 9.36 -26.89
N SER A 522 6.76 8.98 -27.94
CA SER A 522 6.62 9.59 -29.28
C SER A 522 5.20 9.44 -29.81
N LYS A 523 4.64 8.23 -29.76
CA LYS A 523 3.28 7.98 -30.22
C LYS A 523 2.22 8.71 -29.39
N CYS A 524 2.38 8.75 -28.07
CA CYS A 524 1.45 9.44 -27.18
C CYS A 524 1.45 10.94 -27.41
N LEU A 525 2.62 11.54 -27.63
CA LEU A 525 2.75 12.96 -27.95
C LEU A 525 2.09 13.32 -29.31
N GLU A 526 2.23 12.45 -30.30
CA GLU A 526 1.64 12.64 -31.64
C GLU A 526 0.11 12.59 -31.59
N VAL A 527 -0.46 11.58 -30.92
CA VAL A 527 -1.90 11.27 -30.97
C VAL A 527 -2.68 11.95 -29.85
N GLU A 528 -2.11 12.12 -28.66
CA GLU A 528 -2.82 12.49 -27.44
C GLU A 528 -2.11 13.60 -26.66
N LYS A 529 -1.60 14.60 -27.37
CA LYS A 529 -0.82 15.72 -26.84
C LYS A 529 -1.49 16.39 -25.63
N ASP A 530 -2.81 16.53 -25.65
CA ASP A 530 -3.59 17.23 -24.61
C ASP A 530 -3.57 16.56 -23.23
N ILE A 531 -3.26 15.26 -23.18
CA ILE A 531 -3.23 14.46 -21.95
C ILE A 531 -1.90 13.71 -21.79
N PHE A 532 -0.89 14.09 -22.57
CA PHE A 532 0.42 13.43 -22.62
C PHE A 532 1.03 13.26 -21.23
N TYR A 533 1.21 14.33 -20.48
CA TYR A 533 1.81 14.30 -19.14
C TYR A 533 0.97 13.51 -18.12
N ARG A 534 -0.36 13.60 -18.21
CA ARG A 534 -1.28 12.84 -17.33
C ARG A 534 -1.19 11.35 -17.55
N LYS A 535 -1.06 10.91 -18.80
CA LYS A 535 -0.86 9.48 -19.12
C LYS A 535 0.43 8.95 -18.51
N ILE A 536 1.52 9.69 -18.64
CA ILE A 536 2.80 9.32 -18.06
C ILE A 536 2.70 9.26 -16.54
N TYR A 537 2.10 10.28 -15.93
CA TYR A 537 1.83 10.31 -14.48
C TYR A 537 1.05 9.05 -14.02
N VAL A 538 -0.02 8.68 -14.73
CA VAL A 538 -0.79 7.47 -14.40
C VAL A 538 0.08 6.22 -14.44
N ILE A 539 0.91 6.07 -15.46
CA ILE A 539 1.78 4.90 -15.64
C ILE A 539 2.80 4.79 -14.50
N LEU A 540 3.51 5.88 -14.22
CA LEU A 540 4.54 5.91 -13.18
C LEU A 540 3.98 5.62 -11.79
N THR A 541 2.78 6.12 -11.48
CA THR A 541 2.13 5.93 -10.17
C THR A 541 1.55 4.52 -9.95
N ARG A 542 1.74 3.59 -10.87
CA ARG A 542 1.31 2.18 -10.70
C ARG A 542 2.25 1.35 -9.85
N ALA A 543 3.51 1.78 -9.71
CA ALA A 543 4.52 1.07 -8.93
C ALA A 543 4.38 1.35 -7.43
N GLN A 544 4.38 0.27 -6.63
CA GLN A 544 4.32 0.35 -5.16
C GLN A 544 5.68 0.13 -4.47
N ASN A 545 6.73 -0.26 -5.23
CA ASN A 545 8.07 -0.49 -4.70
C ASN A 545 9.16 -0.16 -5.71
N GLU A 546 9.16 -0.78 -6.89
CA GLU A 546 10.20 -0.60 -7.90
C GLU A 546 9.59 -0.29 -9.28
N LEU A 547 10.24 0.63 -9.99
CA LEU A 547 9.87 1.07 -11.32
C LEU A 547 11.06 0.88 -12.26
N TYR A 548 10.90 0.04 -13.27
CA TYR A 548 11.89 -0.23 -14.30
C TYR A 548 11.41 0.36 -15.62
N ILE A 549 12.22 1.18 -16.27
CA ILE A 549 11.87 1.86 -17.51
C ILE A 549 12.94 1.58 -18.54
N SER A 550 12.53 0.93 -19.65
CA SER A 550 13.38 0.77 -20.82
C SER A 550 13.16 1.90 -21.80
N ILE A 551 14.21 2.66 -22.08
CA ILE A 551 14.17 3.82 -22.95
C ILE A 551 15.50 3.95 -23.73
N ASP A 552 15.41 4.12 -25.05
CA ASP A 552 16.55 4.37 -25.91
C ASP A 552 16.68 5.87 -26.18
N GLU A 553 17.70 6.50 -25.60
CA GLU A 553 17.95 7.94 -25.75
C GLU A 553 18.08 8.38 -27.21
N ASN A 554 18.66 7.52 -28.08
CA ASN A 554 18.84 7.83 -29.50
C ASN A 554 17.51 7.95 -30.28
N LYS A 555 16.41 7.45 -29.73
CA LYS A 555 15.07 7.53 -30.30
C LYS A 555 14.28 8.75 -29.82
N ILE A 556 14.79 9.47 -28.83
CA ILE A 556 14.15 10.66 -28.29
C ILE A 556 14.52 11.85 -29.19
N LYS A 557 13.50 12.40 -29.89
CA LYS A 557 13.70 13.47 -30.87
C LYS A 557 13.03 14.80 -30.51
N ASP A 558 11.96 14.73 -29.71
CA ASP A 558 11.13 15.89 -29.38
C ASP A 558 11.53 16.47 -28.03
N ASP A 559 11.43 17.79 -27.90
CA ASP A 559 11.75 18.49 -26.64
C ASP A 559 10.87 18.01 -25.48
N GLU A 560 9.59 17.67 -25.72
CA GLU A 560 8.69 17.19 -24.68
C GLU A 560 9.07 15.78 -24.20
N THR A 561 9.42 14.88 -25.12
CA THR A 561 9.89 13.53 -24.75
C THR A 561 11.25 13.59 -24.06
N LYS A 562 12.11 14.54 -24.46
CA LYS A 562 13.40 14.79 -23.83
C LYS A 562 13.24 15.29 -22.39
N LYS A 563 12.31 16.22 -22.13
CA LYS A 563 11.99 16.64 -20.74
C LYS A 563 11.62 15.46 -19.86
N ILE A 564 10.81 14.52 -20.37
CA ILE A 564 10.44 13.31 -19.61
C ILE A 564 11.68 12.48 -19.31
N PHE A 565 12.54 12.25 -20.29
CA PHE A 565 13.78 11.50 -20.12
C PHE A 565 14.70 12.14 -19.05
N ASP A 566 14.87 13.47 -19.11
CA ASP A 566 15.67 14.20 -18.14
C ASP A 566 15.11 14.10 -16.70
N ILE A 567 13.78 14.18 -16.55
CA ILE A 567 13.11 13.99 -15.26
C ILE A 567 13.33 12.56 -14.73
N LEU A 568 13.16 11.55 -15.58
CA LEU A 568 13.39 10.15 -15.20
C LEU A 568 14.83 9.91 -14.73
N ASN A 569 15.81 10.43 -15.46
CA ASN A 569 17.23 10.34 -15.10
C ASN A 569 17.57 11.09 -13.81
N LYS A 570 16.95 12.24 -13.58
CA LYS A 570 17.12 13.00 -12.33
C LYS A 570 16.68 12.20 -11.09
N HIS A 571 15.62 11.41 -11.23
CA HIS A 571 15.06 10.59 -10.15
C HIS A 571 15.55 9.13 -10.17
N LYS A 572 16.37 8.75 -11.13
CA LYS A 572 16.97 7.41 -11.22
C LYS A 572 17.71 7.09 -9.92
N THR A 573 17.48 5.90 -9.41
CA THR A 573 18.25 5.39 -8.27
C THR A 573 19.72 5.24 -8.68
N PRO A 574 20.65 5.85 -7.95
CA PRO A 574 22.07 5.74 -8.30
C PRO A 574 22.52 4.28 -8.37
N ASN A 575 23.24 3.90 -9.43
CA ASN A 575 23.82 2.56 -9.60
C ASN A 575 24.86 2.18 -8.53
N SER A 576 25.13 3.08 -7.58
CA SER A 576 26.07 2.84 -6.48
C SER A 576 25.74 1.60 -5.63
N GLN A 577 24.50 1.11 -5.63
CA GLN A 577 24.15 -0.17 -4.96
C GLN A 577 24.51 -1.41 -5.82
N ILE A 578 24.54 -1.30 -7.14
CA ILE A 578 25.00 -2.41 -8.01
C ILE A 578 26.52 -2.38 -8.10
N THR A 579 27.14 -1.20 -8.19
CA THR A 579 28.61 -1.03 -8.20
C THR A 579 29.24 -1.37 -6.85
N ILE A 580 28.56 -1.06 -5.72
CA ILE A 580 29.02 -1.46 -4.37
C ILE A 580 28.95 -2.98 -4.20
N LYS A 581 27.97 -3.69 -4.75
CA LYS A 581 27.99 -5.16 -4.74
C LYS A 581 29.13 -5.74 -5.58
N VAL A 582 29.40 -5.16 -6.75
CA VAL A 582 30.53 -5.58 -7.60
C VAL A 582 31.87 -5.17 -6.99
N GLU A 583 31.98 -4.01 -6.33
CA GLU A 583 33.17 -3.61 -5.59
C GLU A 583 33.35 -4.36 -4.28
N GLU A 584 32.26 -4.64 -3.54
CA GLU A 584 32.28 -5.53 -2.36
C GLU A 584 32.69 -6.94 -2.75
N ASP A 585 32.18 -7.48 -3.87
CA ASP A 585 32.56 -8.79 -4.37
C ASP A 585 34.00 -8.80 -4.90
N LYS A 586 34.48 -7.73 -5.56
CA LYS A 586 35.89 -7.55 -5.92
C LYS A 586 36.78 -7.36 -4.68
N PHE A 587 36.31 -6.66 -3.67
CA PHE A 587 37.02 -6.50 -2.40
C PHE A 587 37.03 -7.81 -1.60
N LYS A 588 35.98 -8.59 -1.61
CA LYS A 588 35.91 -9.95 -1.06
C LYS A 588 36.81 -10.91 -1.83
N LEU A 589 36.81 -10.85 -3.16
CA LEU A 589 37.74 -11.64 -4.02
C LEU A 589 39.20 -11.24 -3.83
N ALA A 590 39.52 -9.94 -3.71
CA ALA A 590 40.86 -9.46 -3.42
C ALA A 590 41.33 -9.86 -2.01
N ASN A 591 40.43 -9.88 -1.03
CA ASN A 591 40.71 -10.38 0.33
C ASN A 591 40.87 -11.92 0.34
N LEU A 592 40.05 -12.66 -0.41
CA LEU A 592 40.22 -14.11 -0.62
C LEU A 592 41.57 -14.46 -1.26
N SER A 593 42.02 -13.71 -2.27
CA SER A 593 43.33 -13.91 -2.86
C SER A 593 44.47 -13.63 -1.88
N LYS A 594 44.35 -12.62 -1.01
CA LYS A 594 45.30 -12.34 0.09
C LYS A 594 45.27 -13.41 1.18
N ILE A 595 44.10 -13.98 1.49
CA ILE A 595 43.93 -15.07 2.47
C ILE A 595 44.55 -16.37 1.89
N VAL A 596 44.33 -16.64 0.59
CA VAL A 596 44.90 -17.81 -0.07
C VAL A 596 46.41 -17.69 -0.19
N SER A 597 46.95 -16.51 -0.49
CA SER A 597 48.43 -16.30 -0.51
C SER A 597 49.05 -16.36 0.88
N LYS A 598 48.35 -16.01 1.95
CA LYS A 598 48.79 -16.21 3.34
C LYS A 598 48.66 -17.63 3.85
N LYS A 599 47.90 -18.51 3.20
CA LYS A 599 47.65 -19.90 3.62
C LYS A 599 48.93 -20.74 3.58
N ASP A 600 49.87 -20.40 2.70
CA ASP A 600 51.17 -21.09 2.63
C ASP A 600 52.16 -20.64 3.73
N GLU A 601 51.99 -19.45 4.30
CA GLU A 601 52.73 -18.98 5.49
C GLU A 601 52.14 -19.49 6.79
N LEU A 602 50.79 -19.61 6.90
CA LEU A 602 50.05 -20.00 8.11
C LEU A 602 50.02 -21.52 8.37
N LYS A 603 50.39 -22.35 7.40
CA LYS A 603 50.59 -23.81 7.61
C LYS A 603 51.68 -24.14 8.65
N LYS A 604 52.44 -23.14 9.08
CA LYS A 604 53.51 -23.30 10.08
C LYS A 604 53.12 -23.00 11.53
N THR A 605 51.90 -22.49 11.80
CA THR A 605 51.54 -21.96 13.14
C THR A 605 50.23 -22.50 13.77
N GLY A 606 49.64 -23.57 13.27
CA GLY A 606 48.56 -24.28 14.01
C GLY A 606 47.20 -23.57 14.11
N GLU A 607 47.01 -22.38 13.55
CA GLU A 607 45.76 -21.56 13.66
C GLU A 607 44.73 -21.82 12.53
N ILE A 608 44.69 -23.03 11.98
CA ILE A 608 43.87 -23.36 10.78
C ILE A 608 42.38 -23.53 11.07
N VAL A 609 41.96 -23.70 12.33
CA VAL A 609 40.57 -24.07 12.65
C VAL A 609 39.60 -22.87 12.58
N VAL A 610 40.03 -21.65 12.87
CA VAL A 610 39.17 -20.45 12.88
C VAL A 610 38.93 -19.92 11.47
N LEU A 611 39.91 -19.98 10.59
CA LEU A 611 39.78 -19.51 9.20
C LEU A 611 38.87 -20.38 8.32
N GLY A 612 38.69 -21.65 8.66
CA GLY A 612 37.81 -22.57 7.92
C GLY A 612 36.32 -22.21 8.01
N ALA A 613 35.87 -21.72 9.16
CA ALA A 613 34.49 -21.35 9.39
C ALA A 613 34.14 -20.02 8.71
N GLU A 614 35.04 -19.06 8.68
CA GLU A 614 34.83 -17.78 7.98
C GLU A 614 34.86 -17.98 6.44
N LEU A 615 35.70 -18.84 5.91
CA LEU A 615 35.74 -19.16 4.48
C LEU A 615 34.48 -19.88 4.02
N PHE A 616 33.90 -20.76 4.85
CA PHE A 616 32.67 -21.48 4.53
C PHE A 616 31.45 -20.54 4.56
N SER A 617 31.42 -19.56 5.47
CA SER A 617 30.39 -18.52 5.53
C SER A 617 30.44 -17.58 4.31
N ILE A 618 31.62 -17.22 3.84
CA ILE A 618 31.83 -16.38 2.66
C ILE A 618 31.44 -17.11 1.36
N ILE A 619 31.82 -18.40 1.24
CA ILE A 619 31.47 -19.22 0.08
C ILE A 619 30.00 -19.56 0.04
N ALA A 620 29.37 -19.87 1.17
CA ALA A 620 27.91 -20.08 1.26
C ALA A 620 27.09 -18.83 0.91
N GLY A 621 27.60 -17.63 1.18
CA GLY A 621 26.97 -16.36 0.80
C GLY A 621 27.15 -15.97 -0.68
N LEU A 622 28.05 -16.65 -1.43
CA LEU A 622 28.26 -16.43 -2.87
C LEU A 622 27.39 -17.35 -3.76
N PHE A 623 26.82 -18.42 -3.18
CA PHE A 623 25.99 -19.40 -3.88
C PHE A 623 24.54 -19.43 -3.36
N ALA A 624 24.17 -18.56 -2.43
CA ALA A 624 22.80 -18.31 -1.96
C ALA A 624 22.28 -16.98 -2.55
#